data_c8f9a631f47d92bef49ea4065d99f9cd
#
_entry.id   c8f9a631f47d92bef49ea4065d99f9cd
#
_cell.length_a   1.000
_cell.length_b   1.000
_cell.length_c   1.000
_cell.angle_alpha   90.00
_cell.angle_beta   90.00
_cell.angle_gamma   90.00
#
_symmetry.space_group_name_H-M   'P 1'
#
loop_
_entity.id
_entity.type
_entity.pdbx_description
1 polymer ?
#
loop_
_entity_poly.entity_id
_entity_poly.type
_entity_poly.pdbx_seq_one_letter_code
_entity_poly.pdbx_strand_id
1 'polypeptide(L)'
;MDEKRITTDQTTIRINKYLSAAGVCSRREADQLTDAGRVTVAGKEIGTGERISADAEVFLDGRPVKAETRQVLLLFYKPRGIVCSTKKQRQETTVTEFLDYPVRVYPVGRLDKDSEGLLLLTNQGDLVNRIMRAGNYHEKEYEVTVDKKITETFIRKMSSGVPILGTVTRPCTVYKTGDKSFSIILTQGLNRQIRRMCEYLGYHVCTLKRIRIMNLTLDGLKCGEYREICGDEWKKLNELIRDSSSETVIRTGGQHGNISGRTNKRTGAEAERSGKGILSGRPGDHEQQRVRRTVRSTGKNGKGNRNRSGRQPNC
;
A
#
# COMPACT_ATOMS: atom_id res chain seq x y z
N MET A 1 -8.52 -32.83 -44.80
CA MET A 1 -9.23 -32.70 -43.50
C MET A 1 -8.25 -32.04 -42.54
N ASP A 2 -8.33 -30.72 -42.44
CA ASP A 2 -7.43 -29.90 -41.60
C ASP A 2 -7.95 -29.89 -40.17
N GLU A 3 -7.25 -30.59 -39.28
CA GLU A 3 -7.44 -30.44 -37.84
C GLU A 3 -7.01 -29.04 -37.42
N LYS A 4 -7.98 -28.16 -37.22
CA LYS A 4 -7.79 -26.89 -36.50
C LYS A 4 -7.31 -27.20 -35.09
N ARG A 5 -6.01 -27.09 -34.83
CA ARG A 5 -5.47 -26.92 -33.48
C ARG A 5 -6.03 -25.63 -32.87
N ILE A 6 -7.05 -25.77 -32.07
CA ILE A 6 -7.49 -24.74 -31.17
C ILE A 6 -6.45 -24.67 -30.05
N THR A 7 -5.45 -23.81 -30.18
CA THR A 7 -4.56 -23.42 -29.07
C THR A 7 -5.35 -22.48 -28.19
N THR A 8 -6.13 -23.03 -27.27
CA THR A 8 -6.58 -22.29 -26.08
C THR A 8 -5.34 -22.00 -25.27
N ASP A 9 -4.95 -20.76 -25.20
CA ASP A 9 -3.89 -20.26 -24.29
C ASP A 9 -4.39 -20.47 -22.85
N GLN A 10 -4.16 -21.69 -22.32
CA GLN A 10 -4.59 -22.06 -20.98
C GLN A 10 -3.75 -21.28 -19.97
N THR A 11 -4.31 -20.24 -19.41
CA THR A 11 -3.67 -19.46 -18.36
C THR A 11 -3.39 -20.36 -17.15
N THR A 12 -2.15 -20.77 -16.98
CA THR A 12 -1.76 -21.61 -15.86
C THR A 12 -1.40 -20.80 -14.63
N ILE A 13 -1.71 -21.30 -13.43
CA ILE A 13 -1.44 -20.67 -12.15
C ILE A 13 -0.71 -21.66 -11.23
N ARG A 14 0.22 -21.19 -10.40
CA ARG A 14 0.86 -22.05 -9.38
C ARG A 14 -0.16 -22.47 -8.33
N ILE A 15 -0.14 -23.73 -7.88
CA ILE A 15 -1.08 -24.28 -6.90
C ILE A 15 -1.14 -23.43 -5.62
N ASN A 16 0.01 -22.99 -5.10
CA ASN A 16 0.04 -22.16 -3.91
C ASN A 16 -0.58 -20.78 -4.14
N LYS A 17 -0.49 -20.21 -5.35
CA LYS A 17 -1.16 -18.95 -5.73
C LYS A 17 -2.66 -19.18 -5.81
N TYR A 18 -3.12 -20.29 -6.35
CA TYR A 18 -4.52 -20.66 -6.46
C TYR A 18 -5.17 -20.80 -5.08
N LEU A 19 -4.62 -21.64 -4.18
CA LEU A 19 -5.13 -21.84 -2.82
C LEU A 19 -5.16 -20.54 -1.99
N SER A 20 -4.12 -19.71 -2.16
CA SER A 20 -4.07 -18.41 -1.49
C SER A 20 -5.10 -17.41 -2.03
N ALA A 21 -5.36 -17.41 -3.34
CA ALA A 21 -6.37 -16.57 -3.98
C ALA A 21 -7.79 -17.03 -3.63
N ALA A 22 -7.99 -18.34 -3.50
CA ALA A 22 -9.24 -18.93 -3.02
C ALA A 22 -9.52 -18.65 -1.52
N GLY A 23 -8.63 -17.95 -0.82
CA GLY A 23 -8.83 -17.59 0.58
C GLY A 23 -8.55 -18.71 1.59
N VAL A 24 -8.13 -19.89 1.15
CA VAL A 24 -7.95 -21.09 1.98
C VAL A 24 -6.81 -20.92 2.99
N CYS A 25 -5.63 -20.49 2.51
CA CYS A 25 -4.42 -20.42 3.33
C CYS A 25 -3.39 -19.41 2.77
N SER A 26 -2.26 -19.20 3.44
CA SER A 26 -1.14 -18.45 2.86
C SER A 26 -0.38 -19.29 1.84
N ARG A 27 0.39 -18.66 0.92
CA ARG A 27 1.19 -19.40 -0.05
C ARG A 27 2.16 -20.42 0.57
N ARG A 28 2.81 -20.05 1.69
CA ARG A 28 3.71 -20.96 2.43
C ARG A 28 2.98 -22.11 3.08
N GLU A 29 1.80 -21.85 3.59
CA GLU A 29 0.92 -22.87 4.16
C GLU A 29 0.35 -23.77 3.07
N ALA A 30 0.03 -23.20 1.88
CA ALA A 30 -0.33 -23.97 0.71
C ALA A 30 0.79 -24.92 0.26
N ASP A 31 2.05 -24.46 0.25
CA ASP A 31 3.21 -25.31 -0.04
C ASP A 31 3.30 -26.47 0.97
N GLN A 32 3.13 -26.21 2.27
CA GLN A 32 3.13 -27.23 3.32
C GLN A 32 1.98 -28.25 3.18
N LEU A 33 0.79 -27.79 2.81
CA LEU A 33 -0.37 -28.66 2.58
C LEU A 33 -0.18 -29.54 1.35
N THR A 34 0.45 -28.99 0.31
CA THR A 34 0.78 -29.72 -0.93
C THR A 34 1.85 -30.76 -0.65
N ASP A 35 2.94 -30.43 0.05
CA ASP A 35 4.00 -31.37 0.45
C ASP A 35 3.48 -32.51 1.34
N ALA A 36 2.43 -32.25 2.11
CA ALA A 36 1.78 -33.23 2.96
C ALA A 36 0.76 -34.13 2.20
N GLY A 37 0.67 -34.03 0.85
CA GLY A 37 -0.25 -34.81 0.02
C GLY A 37 -1.73 -34.49 0.24
N ARG A 38 -2.07 -33.38 0.90
CA ARG A 38 -3.43 -32.99 1.25
C ARG A 38 -4.18 -32.29 0.11
N VAL A 39 -3.45 -31.88 -0.94
CA VAL A 39 -3.99 -31.16 -2.10
C VAL A 39 -4.00 -32.07 -3.31
N THR A 40 -5.18 -32.22 -3.94
CA THR A 40 -5.31 -32.97 -5.18
C THR A 40 -5.94 -32.12 -6.27
N VAL A 41 -5.60 -32.39 -7.53
CA VAL A 41 -6.15 -31.72 -8.71
C VAL A 41 -6.67 -32.80 -9.66
N ALA A 42 -7.96 -32.73 -10.00
CA ALA A 42 -8.62 -33.77 -10.80
C ALA A 42 -8.37 -35.19 -10.25
N GLY A 43 -8.37 -35.36 -8.91
CA GLY A 43 -8.17 -36.65 -8.23
C GLY A 43 -6.71 -37.13 -8.14
N LYS A 44 -5.72 -36.36 -8.59
CA LYS A 44 -4.29 -36.69 -8.51
C LYS A 44 -3.58 -35.82 -7.51
N GLU A 45 -2.63 -36.37 -6.77
CA GLU A 45 -1.72 -35.59 -5.94
C GLU A 45 -0.88 -34.64 -6.81
N ILE A 46 -0.59 -33.45 -6.28
CA ILE A 46 0.19 -32.43 -6.97
C ILE A 46 1.40 -32.03 -6.12
N GLY A 47 2.53 -31.76 -6.76
CA GLY A 47 3.77 -31.34 -6.11
C GLY A 47 3.83 -29.84 -5.85
N THR A 48 4.64 -29.46 -4.83
CA THR A 48 4.91 -28.06 -4.53
C THR A 48 5.52 -27.33 -5.71
N GLY A 49 4.97 -26.13 -6.01
CA GLY A 49 5.43 -25.29 -7.12
C GLY A 49 4.84 -25.63 -8.48
N GLU A 50 4.12 -26.73 -8.62
CA GLU A 50 3.47 -27.09 -9.86
C GLU A 50 2.41 -26.04 -10.28
N ARG A 51 2.17 -26.03 -11.59
CA ARG A 51 1.20 -25.13 -12.22
C ARG A 51 -0.01 -25.96 -12.69
N ILE A 52 -1.18 -25.42 -12.42
CA ILE A 52 -2.46 -25.99 -12.81
C ILE A 52 -3.19 -25.06 -13.77
N SER A 53 -4.19 -25.53 -14.51
CA SER A 53 -5.11 -24.68 -15.23
C SER A 53 -5.92 -23.83 -14.23
N ALA A 54 -6.28 -22.62 -14.60
CA ALA A 54 -7.04 -21.70 -13.73
C ALA A 54 -8.45 -22.23 -13.42
N ASP A 55 -8.99 -23.09 -14.30
CA ASP A 55 -10.29 -23.76 -14.21
C ASP A 55 -10.22 -25.19 -13.61
N ALA A 56 -9.03 -25.64 -13.17
CA ALA A 56 -8.85 -26.97 -12.64
C ALA A 56 -9.65 -27.19 -11.33
N GLU A 57 -10.23 -28.36 -11.18
CA GLU A 57 -10.88 -28.80 -9.95
C GLU A 57 -9.83 -29.15 -8.89
N VAL A 58 -9.74 -28.30 -7.87
CA VAL A 58 -8.78 -28.45 -6.76
C VAL A 58 -9.53 -28.91 -5.51
N PHE A 59 -8.97 -29.88 -4.81
CA PHE A 59 -9.48 -30.37 -3.54
C PHE A 59 -8.43 -30.23 -2.44
N LEU A 60 -8.88 -29.89 -1.25
CA LEU A 60 -8.10 -29.94 -0.01
C LEU A 60 -8.77 -30.92 0.95
N ASP A 61 -8.06 -31.95 1.38
CA ASP A 61 -8.59 -33.04 2.23
C ASP A 61 -9.91 -33.63 1.66
N GLY A 62 -9.95 -33.83 0.33
CA GLY A 62 -11.13 -34.34 -0.36
C GLY A 62 -12.30 -33.38 -0.50
N ARG A 63 -12.19 -32.12 -0.01
CA ARG A 63 -13.23 -31.09 -0.15
C ARG A 63 -12.89 -30.15 -1.29
N PRO A 64 -13.84 -29.81 -2.18
CA PRO A 64 -13.59 -28.92 -3.30
C PRO A 64 -13.27 -27.51 -2.80
N VAL A 65 -12.19 -26.94 -3.36
CA VAL A 65 -11.79 -25.55 -3.12
C VAL A 65 -12.48 -24.67 -4.14
N LYS A 66 -13.40 -23.82 -3.67
CA LYS A 66 -14.07 -22.83 -4.52
C LYS A 66 -13.21 -21.57 -4.61
N ALA A 67 -12.97 -21.09 -5.83
CA ALA A 67 -12.28 -19.83 -6.03
C ALA A 67 -13.10 -18.66 -5.43
N GLU A 68 -12.44 -17.77 -4.68
CA GLU A 68 -13.05 -16.52 -4.25
C GLU A 68 -13.13 -15.58 -5.46
N THR A 69 -14.33 -15.26 -5.88
CA THR A 69 -14.59 -14.42 -7.06
C THR A 69 -14.67 -12.93 -6.72
N ARG A 70 -14.99 -12.60 -5.45
CA ARG A 70 -15.10 -11.23 -5.00
C ARG A 70 -13.70 -10.60 -4.86
N GLN A 71 -13.43 -9.61 -5.68
CA GLN A 71 -12.20 -8.81 -5.56
C GLN A 71 -12.40 -7.72 -4.50
N VAL A 72 -11.51 -7.67 -3.53
CA VAL A 72 -11.59 -6.76 -2.40
C VAL A 72 -10.36 -5.88 -2.34
N LEU A 73 -10.56 -4.58 -2.18
CA LEU A 73 -9.54 -3.62 -1.76
C LEU A 73 -10.15 -2.71 -0.68
N LEU A 74 -9.58 -2.78 0.52
CA LEU A 74 -10.00 -2.00 1.68
C LEU A 74 -9.03 -0.86 1.93
N LEU A 75 -9.58 0.30 2.26
CA LEU A 75 -8.88 1.40 2.91
C LEU A 75 -9.12 1.28 4.42
N PHE A 76 -8.07 1.12 5.18
CA PHE A 76 -8.12 0.98 6.63
C PHE A 76 -7.28 2.05 7.31
N TYR A 77 -7.87 2.76 8.27
CA TYR A 77 -7.10 3.62 9.15
C TYR A 77 -6.53 2.78 10.30
N LYS A 78 -5.34 2.23 10.08
CA LYS A 78 -4.64 1.42 11.08
C LYS A 78 -4.31 2.25 12.33
N PRO A 79 -4.78 1.88 13.53
CA PRO A 79 -4.34 2.50 14.78
C PRO A 79 -2.91 2.08 15.14
N ARG A 80 -2.28 2.83 16.05
CA ARG A 80 -1.02 2.42 16.69
C ARG A 80 -1.24 1.15 17.53
N GLY A 81 -0.19 0.37 17.74
CA GLY A 81 -0.23 -0.85 18.54
C GLY A 81 -0.63 -2.12 17.77
N ILE A 82 -1.17 -2.01 16.55
CA ILE A 82 -1.55 -3.13 15.69
C ILE A 82 -0.40 -3.50 14.75
N VAL A 83 -0.14 -4.81 14.61
CA VAL A 83 0.97 -5.33 13.78
C VAL A 83 0.48 -5.69 12.37
N CYS A 84 1.18 -5.23 11.34
CA CYS A 84 0.93 -5.63 9.95
C CYS A 84 1.46 -7.04 9.67
N SER A 85 0.84 -8.05 10.26
CA SER A 85 1.13 -9.47 10.07
C SER A 85 -0.16 -10.25 9.85
N THR A 86 -0.08 -11.33 9.08
CA THR A 86 -1.16 -12.32 8.94
C THR A 86 -0.95 -13.53 9.85
N LYS A 87 0.25 -13.66 10.47
CA LYS A 87 0.55 -14.70 11.43
C LYS A 87 0.29 -14.19 12.84
N LYS A 88 -0.48 -14.95 13.62
CA LYS A 88 -0.70 -14.69 15.03
C LYS A 88 0.64 -14.73 15.77
N GLN A 89 0.98 -13.66 16.46
CA GLN A 89 2.12 -13.60 17.38
C GLN A 89 1.57 -13.60 18.80
N ARG A 90 2.23 -14.35 19.69
CA ARG A 90 1.83 -14.38 21.11
C ARG A 90 1.83 -12.93 21.64
N GLN A 91 0.70 -12.45 22.15
CA GLN A 91 0.50 -11.13 22.77
C GLN A 91 0.34 -9.92 21.82
N GLU A 92 0.34 -10.08 20.48
CA GLU A 92 0.14 -8.95 19.57
C GLU A 92 -1.12 -9.14 18.73
N THR A 93 -1.95 -8.11 18.66
CA THR A 93 -3.10 -8.08 17.76
C THR A 93 -2.62 -7.79 16.34
N THR A 94 -2.90 -8.68 15.42
CA THR A 94 -2.60 -8.48 14.00
C THR A 94 -3.67 -7.65 13.31
N VAL A 95 -3.33 -7.05 12.18
CA VAL A 95 -4.30 -6.26 11.38
C VAL A 95 -5.48 -7.11 10.91
N THR A 96 -5.26 -8.39 10.60
CA THR A 96 -6.32 -9.29 10.13
C THR A 96 -7.26 -9.70 11.26
N GLU A 97 -6.74 -9.95 12.46
CA GLU A 97 -7.57 -10.20 13.66
C GLU A 97 -8.36 -8.96 14.09
N PHE A 98 -7.77 -7.77 13.95
CA PHE A 98 -8.45 -6.53 14.32
C PHE A 98 -9.63 -6.22 13.39
N LEU A 99 -9.47 -6.46 12.08
CA LEU A 99 -10.50 -6.17 11.07
C LEU A 99 -11.66 -7.16 11.08
N ASP A 100 -11.38 -8.44 11.36
CA ASP A 100 -12.35 -9.54 11.31
C ASP A 100 -13.25 -9.49 10.04
N TYR A 101 -12.59 -9.32 8.88
CA TYR A 101 -13.27 -9.17 7.60
C TYR A 101 -13.67 -10.54 7.03
N PRO A 102 -14.89 -10.71 6.46
CA PRO A 102 -15.41 -12.03 6.06
C PRO A 102 -14.62 -12.71 4.94
N VAL A 103 -13.96 -11.93 4.08
CA VAL A 103 -13.06 -12.46 3.05
C VAL A 103 -11.62 -12.33 3.52
N ARG A 104 -10.81 -13.35 3.29
CA ARG A 104 -9.40 -13.32 3.66
C ARG A 104 -8.64 -12.24 2.89
N VAL A 105 -8.22 -11.21 3.60
CA VAL A 105 -7.41 -10.11 3.06
C VAL A 105 -6.04 -10.05 3.73
N TYR A 106 -5.09 -9.44 3.06
CA TYR A 106 -3.74 -9.20 3.58
C TYR A 106 -3.26 -7.78 3.24
N PRO A 107 -2.35 -7.22 4.05
CA PRO A 107 -1.93 -5.85 3.88
C PRO A 107 -1.10 -5.63 2.61
N VAL A 108 -1.40 -4.54 1.91
CA VAL A 108 -0.62 -4.00 0.79
C VAL A 108 0.52 -3.15 1.37
N GLY A 109 1.68 -3.77 1.53
CA GLY A 109 2.80 -3.20 2.27
C GLY A 109 2.58 -3.25 3.78
N ARG A 110 3.37 -2.46 4.51
CA ARG A 110 3.33 -2.45 5.98
C ARG A 110 3.40 -1.04 6.53
N LEU A 111 2.86 -0.88 7.73
CA LEU A 111 3.15 0.18 8.68
C LEU A 111 3.72 -0.47 9.94
N ASP A 112 4.68 0.19 10.57
CA ASP A 112 5.23 -0.27 11.86
C ASP A 112 4.12 -0.28 12.93
N LYS A 113 4.33 -1.05 14.01
CA LYS A 113 3.41 -1.12 15.14
C LYS A 113 3.12 0.27 15.74
N ASP A 114 4.17 1.11 15.83
CA ASP A 114 4.11 2.47 16.40
C ASP A 114 3.59 3.53 15.42
N SER A 115 3.33 3.15 14.15
CA SER A 115 2.84 4.05 13.13
C SER A 115 1.35 3.83 12.89
N GLU A 116 0.67 4.86 12.45
CA GLU A 116 -0.77 4.85 12.17
C GLU A 116 -1.10 5.35 10.76
N GLY A 117 -2.34 5.28 10.38
CA GLY A 117 -2.84 5.87 9.14
C GLY A 117 -3.20 4.85 8.06
N LEU A 118 -3.23 5.31 6.82
CA LEU A 118 -3.75 4.55 5.69
C LEU A 118 -2.96 3.26 5.43
N LEU A 119 -3.64 2.15 5.56
CA LEU A 119 -3.19 0.82 5.16
C LEU A 119 -4.21 0.22 4.21
N LEU A 120 -3.75 -0.25 3.06
CA LEU A 120 -4.59 -0.97 2.14
C LEU A 120 -4.54 -2.47 2.45
N LEU A 121 -5.69 -3.16 2.31
CA LEU A 121 -5.75 -4.61 2.39
C LEU A 121 -6.50 -5.16 1.18
N THR A 122 -6.07 -6.32 0.68
CA THR A 122 -6.66 -6.94 -0.51
C THR A 122 -6.55 -8.45 -0.46
N ASN A 123 -7.37 -9.14 -1.24
CA ASN A 123 -7.21 -10.56 -1.56
C ASN A 123 -6.50 -10.78 -2.91
N GLN A 124 -6.09 -9.71 -3.60
CA GLN A 124 -5.45 -9.76 -4.91
C GLN A 124 -3.93 -9.60 -4.78
N GLY A 125 -3.17 -10.73 -4.86
CA GLY A 125 -1.71 -10.72 -4.67
C GLY A 125 -0.91 -9.90 -5.68
N ASP A 126 -1.40 -9.82 -6.90
CA ASP A 126 -0.71 -9.10 -7.96
C ASP A 126 -0.80 -7.58 -7.76
N LEU A 127 -1.91 -7.11 -7.18
CA LEU A 127 -2.13 -5.71 -6.83
C LEU A 127 -1.10 -5.20 -5.80
N VAL A 128 -0.72 -6.05 -4.83
CA VAL A 128 0.31 -5.70 -3.83
C VAL A 128 1.62 -5.32 -4.49
N ASN A 129 2.08 -6.12 -5.45
CA ASN A 129 3.34 -5.86 -6.14
C ASN A 129 3.25 -4.60 -7.01
N ARG A 130 2.15 -4.43 -7.75
CA ARG A 130 1.96 -3.25 -8.61
C ARG A 130 1.96 -1.96 -7.81
N ILE A 131 1.33 -1.92 -6.64
CA ILE A 131 1.25 -0.72 -5.78
C ILE A 131 2.55 -0.47 -5.00
N MET A 132 3.17 -1.52 -4.42
CA MET A 132 4.20 -1.33 -3.39
C MET A 132 5.64 -1.38 -3.89
N ARG A 133 5.90 -1.83 -5.12
CA ARG A 133 7.26 -1.89 -5.64
C ARG A 133 7.90 -0.52 -5.74
N ALA A 134 9.10 -0.41 -5.20
CA ALA A 134 9.90 0.81 -5.29
C ALA A 134 10.26 1.20 -6.73
N GLY A 135 10.35 0.21 -7.64
CA GLY A 135 10.58 0.44 -9.08
C GLY A 135 9.44 1.18 -9.79
N ASN A 136 8.23 1.13 -9.25
CA ASN A 136 7.06 1.78 -9.84
C ASN A 136 6.90 3.24 -9.40
N TYR A 137 7.73 3.75 -8.49
CA TYR A 137 7.75 5.15 -8.02
C TYR A 137 6.42 5.68 -7.48
N HIS A 138 5.56 4.82 -6.95
CA HIS A 138 4.27 5.24 -6.39
C HIS A 138 4.44 6.00 -5.09
N GLU A 139 3.81 7.15 -5.03
CA GLU A 139 3.90 8.08 -3.91
C GLU A 139 3.15 7.59 -2.67
N LYS A 140 3.76 7.84 -1.52
CA LYS A 140 3.16 7.68 -0.19
C LYS A 140 3.46 8.91 0.63
N GLU A 141 2.44 9.52 1.19
CA GLU A 141 2.54 10.75 1.95
C GLU A 141 2.30 10.50 3.44
N TYR A 142 3.12 11.15 4.25
CA TYR A 142 3.11 10.98 5.69
C TYR A 142 3.14 12.33 6.41
N GLU A 143 2.34 12.46 7.46
CA GLU A 143 2.46 13.49 8.48
C GLU A 143 3.37 13.00 9.59
N VAL A 144 4.36 13.80 9.97
CA VAL A 144 5.38 13.43 10.95
C VAL A 144 5.52 14.52 11.99
N THR A 145 5.52 14.12 13.29
CA THR A 145 5.88 15.01 14.39
C THR A 145 7.18 14.53 15.03
N VAL A 146 8.08 15.46 15.35
CA VAL A 146 9.38 15.21 15.94
C VAL A 146 9.56 15.92 17.27
N ASP A 147 10.56 15.54 18.04
CA ASP A 147 10.88 16.06 19.38
C ASP A 147 11.39 17.50 19.37
N LYS A 148 12.00 17.98 18.28
CA LYS A 148 12.69 19.27 18.17
C LYS A 148 12.06 20.18 17.14
N LYS A 149 12.35 21.47 17.24
CA LYS A 149 11.95 22.48 16.26
C LYS A 149 12.63 22.23 14.91
N ILE A 150 11.83 22.21 13.84
CA ILE A 150 12.28 21.96 12.46
C ILE A 150 12.90 23.23 11.89
N THR A 151 14.12 23.08 11.36
CA THR A 151 14.89 24.12 10.69
C THR A 151 14.83 23.97 9.18
N GLU A 152 15.12 25.03 8.44
CA GLU A 152 15.25 24.98 6.98
C GLU A 152 16.38 23.99 6.54
N THR A 153 17.45 23.92 7.34
CA THR A 153 18.54 22.97 7.09
C THR A 153 18.07 21.52 7.21
N PHE A 154 17.18 21.21 8.18
CA PHE A 154 16.56 19.89 8.29
C PHE A 154 15.75 19.56 7.03
N ILE A 155 14.87 20.46 6.60
CA ILE A 155 14.03 20.26 5.41
C ILE A 155 14.88 19.98 4.18
N ARG A 156 15.90 20.83 3.93
CA ARG A 156 16.81 20.68 2.78
C ARG A 156 17.55 19.34 2.81
N LYS A 157 18.15 18.95 3.95
CA LYS A 157 18.87 17.68 4.09
C LYS A 157 17.94 16.49 3.93
N MET A 158 16.74 16.55 4.51
CA MET A 158 15.72 15.50 4.43
C MET A 158 15.27 15.27 2.98
N SER A 159 15.10 16.35 2.20
CA SER A 159 14.64 16.29 0.79
C SER A 159 15.69 15.78 -0.17
N SER A 160 16.98 16.06 0.07
CA SER A 160 18.06 15.72 -0.87
C SER A 160 18.52 14.27 -0.82
N GLY A 161 18.01 13.48 0.14
CA GLY A 161 18.42 12.10 0.40
C GLY A 161 19.35 11.99 1.61
N VAL A 162 19.14 10.94 2.40
CA VAL A 162 19.80 10.72 3.69
C VAL A 162 20.47 9.33 3.70
N PRO A 163 21.73 9.20 4.15
CA PRO A 163 22.41 7.92 4.30
C PRO A 163 21.76 7.10 5.41
N ILE A 164 21.16 5.96 5.06
CA ILE A 164 20.61 4.99 6.00
C ILE A 164 20.80 3.56 5.46
N LEU A 165 20.95 2.59 6.32
CA LEU A 165 21.03 1.16 5.92
C LEU A 165 22.07 0.87 4.82
N GLY A 166 23.23 1.57 4.83
CA GLY A 166 24.28 1.38 3.83
C GLY A 166 23.97 1.92 2.43
N THR A 167 22.90 2.70 2.28
CA THR A 167 22.51 3.35 1.02
C THR A 167 22.02 4.78 1.26
N VAL A 168 21.98 5.59 0.21
CA VAL A 168 21.36 6.92 0.28
C VAL A 168 19.90 6.81 -0.19
N THR A 169 18.98 7.40 0.56
CA THR A 169 17.57 7.42 0.16
C THR A 169 17.38 8.25 -1.10
N ARG A 170 16.34 7.94 -1.87
CA ARG A 170 15.95 8.80 -3.00
C ARG A 170 15.61 10.20 -2.51
N PRO A 171 15.87 11.25 -3.29
CA PRO A 171 15.31 12.57 -3.04
C PRO A 171 13.80 12.49 -2.90
N CYS A 172 13.24 13.35 -2.05
CA CYS A 172 11.81 13.31 -1.74
C CYS A 172 11.29 14.72 -1.46
N THR A 173 9.97 14.91 -1.54
CA THR A 173 9.34 16.17 -1.20
C THR A 173 9.12 16.24 0.31
N VAL A 174 9.58 17.34 0.93
CA VAL A 174 9.38 17.59 2.37
C VAL A 174 8.98 19.05 2.56
N TYR A 175 7.93 19.29 3.31
CA TYR A 175 7.51 20.65 3.66
C TYR A 175 7.08 20.74 5.11
N LYS A 176 7.44 21.87 5.73
CA LYS A 176 7.13 22.16 7.13
C LYS A 176 5.63 22.43 7.28
N THR A 177 4.98 21.76 8.22
CA THR A 177 3.55 21.94 8.54
C THR A 177 3.33 22.60 9.91
N GLY A 178 4.38 22.68 10.73
CA GLY A 178 4.36 23.33 12.05
C GLY A 178 5.76 23.39 12.65
N ASP A 179 5.88 23.88 13.87
CA ASP A 179 7.20 24.03 14.52
C ASP A 179 7.96 22.72 14.68
N LYS A 180 7.25 21.66 14.99
CA LYS A 180 7.77 20.28 15.18
C LYS A 180 7.14 19.27 14.25
N SER A 181 6.48 19.70 13.18
CA SER A 181 5.77 18.83 12.25
C SER A 181 6.10 19.14 10.79
N PHE A 182 6.13 18.09 9.96
CA PHE A 182 6.35 18.18 8.53
C PHE A 182 5.55 17.11 7.81
N SER A 183 5.29 17.34 6.54
CA SER A 183 4.81 16.30 5.62
C SER A 183 5.96 15.84 4.72
N ILE A 184 5.95 14.55 4.36
CA ILE A 184 6.96 13.94 3.48
C ILE A 184 6.28 13.01 2.48
N ILE A 185 6.66 13.14 1.19
CA ILE A 185 6.19 12.29 0.10
C ILE A 185 7.35 11.42 -0.37
N LEU A 186 7.19 10.11 -0.27
CA LEU A 186 8.19 9.10 -0.64
C LEU A 186 7.72 8.22 -1.78
N THR A 187 8.63 7.88 -2.71
CA THR A 187 8.42 6.90 -3.79
C THR A 187 9.09 5.56 -3.52
N GLN A 188 9.73 5.39 -2.37
CA GLN A 188 10.34 4.14 -1.90
C GLN A 188 9.90 3.83 -0.48
N GLY A 189 10.21 2.63 0.01
CA GLY A 189 9.87 2.21 1.38
C GLY A 189 10.93 1.29 1.96
N LEU A 190 12.01 1.86 2.51
CA LEU A 190 13.01 1.11 3.26
C LEU A 190 12.52 0.84 4.69
N ASN A 191 13.12 -0.14 5.35
CA ASN A 191 12.77 -0.47 6.73
C ASN A 191 12.91 0.75 7.65
N ARG A 192 11.79 1.19 8.26
CA ARG A 192 11.70 2.35 9.17
C ARG A 192 12.34 3.62 8.60
N GLN A 193 12.19 3.83 7.28
CA GLN A 193 12.92 4.86 6.52
C GLN A 193 12.84 6.25 7.16
N ILE A 194 11.64 6.79 7.38
CA ILE A 194 11.44 8.15 7.91
C ILE A 194 12.06 8.29 9.30
N ARG A 195 11.89 7.29 10.18
CA ARG A 195 12.47 7.31 11.52
C ARG A 195 13.99 7.32 11.48
N ARG A 196 14.61 6.50 10.64
CA ARG A 196 16.06 6.46 10.46
C ARG A 196 16.61 7.74 9.83
N MET A 197 15.89 8.33 8.86
CA MET A 197 16.26 9.63 8.27
C MET A 197 16.25 10.74 9.33
N CYS A 198 15.21 10.79 10.17
CA CYS A 198 15.14 11.73 11.29
C CYS A 198 16.28 11.50 12.30
N GLU A 199 16.51 10.27 12.71
CA GLU A 199 17.57 9.88 13.64
C GLU A 199 18.97 10.30 13.13
N TYR A 200 19.25 10.06 11.84
CA TYR A 200 20.51 10.50 11.21
C TYR A 200 20.70 12.01 11.27
N LEU A 201 19.61 12.79 11.18
CA LEU A 201 19.64 14.24 11.29
C LEU A 201 19.54 14.75 12.73
N GLY A 202 19.54 13.85 13.74
CA GLY A 202 19.50 14.19 15.15
C GLY A 202 18.11 14.48 15.71
N TYR A 203 17.04 13.99 15.07
CA TYR A 203 15.65 14.14 15.49
C TYR A 203 15.01 12.80 15.83
N HIS A 204 14.05 12.79 16.78
CA HIS A 204 13.25 11.61 17.12
C HIS A 204 11.81 11.79 16.66
N VAL A 205 11.28 10.78 15.98
CA VAL A 205 9.89 10.78 15.52
C VAL A 205 8.94 10.44 16.66
N CYS A 206 8.09 11.37 17.06
CA CYS A 206 7.04 11.19 18.06
C CYS A 206 5.79 10.53 17.46
N THR A 207 5.30 11.05 16.33
CA THR A 207 4.16 10.49 15.61
C THR A 207 4.48 10.31 14.13
N LEU A 208 3.93 9.26 13.54
CA LEU A 208 4.07 8.96 12.11
C LEU A 208 2.74 8.43 11.60
N LYS A 209 2.10 9.20 10.73
CA LYS A 209 0.80 8.89 10.15
C LYS A 209 0.88 8.91 8.64
N ARG A 210 0.56 7.80 7.98
CA ARG A 210 0.43 7.78 6.51
C ARG A 210 -0.96 8.24 6.12
N ILE A 211 -1.04 9.33 5.37
CA ILE A 211 -2.31 9.95 4.98
C ILE A 211 -2.73 9.63 3.56
N ARG A 212 -1.79 9.27 2.66
CA ARG A 212 -2.06 9.02 1.25
C ARG A 212 -1.20 7.89 0.68
N ILE A 213 -1.76 7.12 -0.22
CA ILE A 213 -1.08 6.18 -1.13
C ILE A 213 -1.64 6.46 -2.53
N MET A 214 -0.83 7.00 -3.44
CA MET A 214 -1.25 7.40 -4.79
C MET A 214 -2.48 8.33 -4.75
N ASN A 215 -3.62 7.92 -5.29
CA ASN A 215 -4.89 8.66 -5.26
C ASN A 215 -5.78 8.36 -4.05
N LEU A 216 -5.38 7.43 -3.19
CA LEU A 216 -6.19 6.99 -2.06
C LEU A 216 -5.77 7.73 -0.79
N THR A 217 -6.73 8.27 -0.07
CA THR A 217 -6.56 9.09 1.13
C THR A 217 -7.32 8.53 2.33
N LEU A 218 -7.08 9.10 3.52
CA LEU A 218 -7.81 8.75 4.74
C LEU A 218 -9.17 9.45 4.87
N ASP A 219 -9.56 10.26 3.89
CA ASP A 219 -10.72 11.12 3.97
C ASP A 219 -11.99 10.36 4.40
N GLY A 220 -12.65 10.87 5.42
CA GLY A 220 -13.85 10.28 6.00
C GLY A 220 -13.64 9.07 6.92
N LEU A 221 -12.42 8.52 7.05
CA LEU A 221 -12.14 7.40 7.94
C LEU A 221 -11.66 7.86 9.32
N LYS A 222 -12.27 7.32 10.38
CA LYS A 222 -11.77 7.44 11.74
C LYS A 222 -10.76 6.34 12.05
N CYS A 223 -9.93 6.58 13.07
CA CYS A 223 -8.94 5.59 13.53
C CYS A 223 -9.61 4.27 13.91
N GLY A 224 -9.18 3.17 13.30
CA GLY A 224 -9.75 1.83 13.48
C GLY A 224 -10.89 1.48 12.52
N GLU A 225 -11.37 2.42 11.71
CA GLU A 225 -12.39 2.16 10.69
C GLU A 225 -11.77 1.72 9.36
N TYR A 226 -12.57 1.01 8.58
CA TYR A 226 -12.25 0.65 7.20
C TYR A 226 -13.46 0.87 6.28
N ARG A 227 -13.18 1.02 4.99
CA ARG A 227 -14.18 0.98 3.93
C ARG A 227 -13.63 0.27 2.69
N GLU A 228 -14.51 -0.20 1.85
CA GLU A 228 -14.11 -0.63 0.51
C GLU A 228 -13.82 0.58 -0.37
N ILE A 229 -12.97 0.38 -1.37
CA ILE A 229 -12.68 1.39 -2.40
C ILE A 229 -13.93 1.59 -3.27
N CYS A 230 -14.27 2.83 -3.57
CA CYS A 230 -15.38 3.12 -4.48
C CYS A 230 -14.97 3.08 -5.97
N GLY A 231 -15.98 3.08 -6.87
CA GLY A 231 -15.76 2.85 -8.30
C GLY A 231 -14.80 3.84 -8.96
N ASP A 232 -14.89 5.13 -8.66
CA ASP A 232 -14.03 6.17 -9.24
C ASP A 232 -12.61 6.11 -8.71
N GLU A 233 -12.43 5.84 -7.40
CA GLU A 233 -11.12 5.61 -6.81
C GLU A 233 -10.45 4.39 -7.44
N TRP A 234 -11.21 3.31 -7.67
CA TRP A 234 -10.74 2.09 -8.31
C TRP A 234 -10.31 2.34 -9.75
N LYS A 235 -11.13 3.06 -10.53
CA LYS A 235 -10.82 3.42 -11.91
C LYS A 235 -9.51 4.20 -11.99
N LYS A 236 -9.38 5.24 -11.18
CA LYS A 236 -8.17 6.08 -11.11
C LYS A 236 -6.94 5.29 -10.64
N LEU A 237 -7.10 4.41 -9.64
CA LEU A 237 -6.02 3.54 -9.20
C LEU A 237 -5.54 2.63 -10.33
N ASN A 238 -6.46 1.97 -11.04
CA ASN A 238 -6.12 1.09 -12.16
C ASN A 238 -5.38 1.82 -13.29
N GLU A 239 -5.76 3.06 -13.60
CA GLU A 239 -5.05 3.91 -14.55
C GLU A 239 -3.61 4.17 -14.11
N LEU A 240 -3.42 4.53 -12.83
CA LEU A 240 -2.10 4.84 -12.26
C LEU A 240 -1.17 3.63 -12.19
N ILE A 241 -1.72 2.41 -12.00
CA ILE A 241 -0.91 1.19 -11.92
C ILE A 241 -0.85 0.40 -13.24
N ARG A 242 -1.42 0.92 -14.34
CA ARG A 242 -1.51 0.20 -15.62
C ARG A 242 -0.14 -0.31 -16.09
N ASP A 243 0.86 0.55 -16.06
CA ASP A 243 2.22 0.26 -16.53
C ASP A 243 3.14 -0.25 -15.41
N SER A 244 2.58 -0.55 -14.23
CA SER A 244 3.34 -0.99 -13.06
C SER A 244 3.72 -2.46 -13.19
N SER A 245 5.02 -2.76 -13.09
CA SER A 245 5.52 -4.14 -13.12
C SER A 245 5.14 -4.91 -11.86
N SER A 246 4.67 -6.13 -12.03
CA SER A 246 4.50 -7.13 -10.96
C SER A 246 5.68 -8.11 -10.88
N GLU A 247 6.63 -8.08 -11.84
CA GLU A 247 7.72 -9.06 -11.94
C GLU A 247 8.82 -8.81 -10.91
N THR A 248 9.35 -9.88 -10.34
CA THR A 248 10.49 -9.80 -9.43
C THR A 248 11.77 -9.76 -10.24
N VAL A 249 12.50 -8.64 -10.22
CA VAL A 249 13.87 -8.62 -10.73
C VAL A 249 14.71 -9.45 -9.77
N ILE A 250 15.02 -10.69 -10.17
CA ILE A 250 16.01 -11.52 -9.49
C ILE A 250 17.35 -10.87 -9.80
N ARG A 251 17.97 -10.19 -8.84
CA ARG A 251 19.39 -9.83 -8.93
C ARG A 251 20.16 -11.14 -8.79
N THR A 252 20.54 -11.73 -9.91
CA THR A 252 21.62 -12.72 -9.96
C THR A 252 22.90 -12.00 -9.50
N GLY A 253 23.41 -12.39 -8.35
CA GLY A 253 24.67 -11.86 -7.83
C GLY A 253 25.81 -12.19 -8.78
N GLY A 254 26.62 -11.17 -9.09
CA GLY A 254 27.98 -11.34 -9.64
C GLY A 254 28.11 -11.28 -11.15
N GLN A 255 28.39 -10.10 -11.69
CA GLN A 255 29.56 -9.82 -12.53
C GLN A 255 29.47 -8.36 -13.00
N HIS A 256 30.54 -7.61 -12.83
CA HIS A 256 30.73 -6.30 -13.45
C HIS A 256 30.72 -6.47 -14.98
N GLY A 257 29.60 -6.17 -15.61
CA GLY A 257 29.43 -6.14 -17.04
C GLY A 257 28.91 -4.76 -17.45
N ASN A 258 29.68 -4.09 -18.28
CA ASN A 258 29.40 -2.81 -18.93
C ASN A 258 27.95 -2.72 -19.41
N ILE A 259 27.19 -1.78 -18.89
CA ILE A 259 25.91 -1.39 -19.46
C ILE A 259 26.18 -0.30 -20.49
N SER A 260 26.29 -0.72 -21.75
CA SER A 260 26.19 0.16 -22.90
C SER A 260 24.79 0.77 -22.94
N GLY A 261 24.76 2.12 -23.02
CA GLY A 261 23.54 2.91 -22.94
C GLY A 261 22.52 2.60 -24.04
N ARG A 262 21.29 2.42 -23.63
CA ARG A 262 20.14 2.75 -24.47
C ARG A 262 19.60 4.10 -24.01
N THR A 263 20.06 5.14 -24.69
CA THR A 263 19.51 6.48 -24.65
C THR A 263 18.11 6.45 -25.25
N ASN A 264 17.10 6.63 -24.43
CA ASN A 264 15.77 6.97 -24.89
C ASN A 264 15.76 8.47 -25.22
N LYS A 265 15.92 8.77 -26.50
CA LYS A 265 15.70 10.10 -27.06
C LYS A 265 14.21 10.44 -26.90
N ARG A 266 13.86 11.27 -25.93
CA ARG A 266 12.68 12.12 -26.02
C ARG A 266 13.15 13.48 -26.47
N THR A 267 12.72 13.81 -27.68
CA THR A 267 12.86 15.07 -28.40
C THR A 267 12.50 16.25 -27.50
N GLY A 268 13.50 17.10 -27.24
CA GLY A 268 13.27 18.46 -26.79
C GLY A 268 12.83 19.31 -27.97
N ALA A 269 11.74 20.03 -27.80
CA ALA A 269 11.39 21.17 -28.63
C ALA A 269 11.25 22.38 -27.71
N GLU A 270 12.20 23.25 -27.88
CA GLU A 270 12.18 24.71 -27.84
C GLU A 270 11.18 25.45 -26.95
N ALA A 271 11.70 26.18 -25.96
CA ALA A 271 11.19 27.51 -25.63
C ALA A 271 12.34 28.39 -25.15
N GLU A 272 12.93 29.08 -26.11
CA GLU A 272 13.71 30.30 -25.87
C GLU A 272 12.85 31.55 -26.17
N ARG A 273 13.09 32.59 -25.34
CA ARG A 273 12.75 34.04 -25.50
C ARG A 273 11.36 34.48 -25.04
N SER A 274 11.33 35.37 -24.15
CA SER A 274 11.66 36.77 -23.94
C SER A 274 10.81 37.24 -22.74
N GLY A 275 11.21 37.88 -21.74
CA GLY A 275 11.78 39.17 -21.59
C GLY A 275 10.76 40.27 -21.39
N LYS A 276 10.76 40.86 -20.16
CA LYS A 276 10.30 42.20 -19.76
C LYS A 276 8.80 42.52 -19.56
N GLY A 277 8.57 43.12 -18.37
CA GLY A 277 7.53 44.16 -18.20
C GLY A 277 6.61 43.94 -16.97
N ILE A 278 6.96 44.38 -15.78
CA ILE A 278 6.60 45.61 -15.05
C ILE A 278 5.08 45.79 -14.78
N LEU A 279 4.79 46.03 -13.48
CA LEU A 279 3.77 46.85 -12.81
C LEU A 279 2.44 46.22 -12.34
N SER A 280 2.40 46.17 -11.01
CA SER A 280 1.42 46.84 -10.10
C SER A 280 -0.06 46.50 -10.20
N GLY A 281 -0.64 46.13 -9.06
CA GLY A 281 -2.07 46.23 -8.81
C GLY A 281 -2.56 45.36 -7.66
N ARG A 282 -2.58 45.88 -6.43
CA ARG A 282 -3.53 45.54 -5.34
C ARG A 282 -4.72 46.48 -5.43
N PRO A 283 -5.82 46.34 -4.65
CA PRO A 283 -6.37 45.22 -3.84
C PRO A 283 -7.88 45.01 -4.08
N GLY A 284 -8.48 44.04 -3.39
CA GLY A 284 -9.95 43.94 -3.29
C GLY A 284 -10.38 42.88 -2.25
N ASP A 285 -10.78 43.37 -1.08
CA ASP A 285 -11.42 42.65 0.01
C ASP A 285 -12.74 42.00 -0.40
N HIS A 286 -13.03 40.80 0.12
CA HIS A 286 -14.38 40.38 0.48
C HIS A 286 -14.34 39.33 1.60
N GLU A 287 -14.59 39.77 2.75
CA GLU A 287 -15.61 39.53 3.78
C GLU A 287 -15.91 38.07 4.16
N GLN A 288 -15.46 37.80 5.37
CA GLN A 288 -15.75 36.60 6.17
C GLN A 288 -17.18 36.63 6.71
N GLN A 289 -17.95 35.57 6.55
CA GLN A 289 -19.08 35.30 7.44
C GLN A 289 -18.81 34.09 8.32
N ARG A 290 -18.62 34.40 9.62
CA ARG A 290 -18.62 33.44 10.73
C ARG A 290 -20.06 33.00 11.01
N VAL A 291 -20.29 31.70 11.06
CA VAL A 291 -21.43 31.13 11.79
C VAL A 291 -20.90 30.27 12.93
N ARG A 292 -20.98 30.85 14.15
CA ARG A 292 -20.86 30.12 15.43
C ARG A 292 -22.16 29.36 15.68
N ARG A 293 -22.11 28.06 15.94
CA ARG A 293 -23.15 27.35 16.68
C ARG A 293 -22.57 26.65 17.89
N THR A 294 -22.95 27.18 19.05
CA THR A 294 -22.78 26.63 20.37
C THR A 294 -23.68 25.38 20.52
N VAL A 295 -23.14 24.28 21.00
CA VAL A 295 -23.95 23.17 21.52
C VAL A 295 -23.52 22.89 22.95
N ARG A 296 -24.50 23.03 23.85
CA ARG A 296 -24.44 22.78 25.28
C ARG A 296 -24.21 21.27 25.57
N SER A 297 -23.36 21.06 26.57
CA SER A 297 -23.19 19.80 27.27
C SER A 297 -24.43 19.44 28.10
N THR A 298 -24.92 18.22 27.98
CA THR A 298 -25.62 17.52 29.05
C THR A 298 -25.07 16.11 29.13
N GLY A 299 -24.43 15.79 30.24
CA GLY A 299 -23.99 14.45 30.54
C GLY A 299 -25.14 13.54 30.92
N LYS A 300 -25.02 12.26 30.57
CA LYS A 300 -25.52 11.14 31.38
C LYS A 300 -24.80 9.86 31.00
N ASN A 301 -24.34 9.19 32.04
CA ASN A 301 -23.75 7.85 32.04
C ASN A 301 -24.70 6.81 31.43
N GLY A 302 -24.17 5.91 30.60
CA GLY A 302 -24.88 4.71 30.16
C GLY A 302 -23.88 3.68 29.68
N LYS A 303 -23.76 2.60 30.44
CA LYS A 303 -23.00 1.40 30.13
C LYS A 303 -23.54 0.72 28.88
N GLY A 304 -22.62 0.18 28.06
CA GLY A 304 -22.88 -1.08 27.37
C GLY A 304 -23.08 -1.00 25.87
N ASN A 305 -22.40 -1.80 25.25
CA ASN A 305 -22.57 -2.45 23.94
C ASN A 305 -21.68 -1.92 22.82
N ARG A 306 -20.61 -2.69 22.61
CA ARG A 306 -19.73 -2.55 21.43
C ARG A 306 -20.46 -3.15 20.22
N ASN A 307 -21.24 -2.35 19.53
CA ASN A 307 -21.66 -2.67 18.16
C ASN A 307 -20.61 -2.14 17.19
N ARG A 308 -19.82 -3.05 16.63
CA ARG A 308 -18.93 -2.79 15.49
C ARG A 308 -19.79 -2.73 14.23
N SER A 309 -20.31 -1.57 13.90
CA SER A 309 -21.00 -1.36 12.63
C SER A 309 -19.96 -1.02 11.56
N GLY A 310 -19.67 -1.96 10.67
CA GLY A 310 -19.10 -1.68 9.37
C GLY A 310 -20.12 -0.85 8.58
N ARG A 311 -19.89 0.45 8.44
CA ARG A 311 -20.67 1.26 7.53
C ARG A 311 -20.19 0.98 6.11
N GLN A 312 -21.05 0.45 5.28
CA GLN A 312 -20.96 0.56 3.84
C GLN A 312 -21.51 1.96 3.46
N PRO A 313 -20.71 2.89 2.95
CA PRO A 313 -21.24 4.03 2.22
C PRO A 313 -21.66 3.53 0.83
N ASN A 314 -22.88 3.81 0.43
CA ASN A 314 -23.29 3.73 -0.95
C ASN A 314 -22.42 4.69 -1.76
N CYS A 315 -21.58 4.16 -2.63
CA CYS A 315 -20.97 4.88 -3.74
C CYS A 315 -21.82 4.69 -5.00
#